data_7e22fcb54832feb97c61674503461fd0
#
_entry.id   7e22fcb54832feb97c61674503461fd0
#
_cell.length_a   1.000
_cell.length_b   1.000
_cell.length_c   1.000
_cell.angle_alpha   90.00
_cell.angle_beta   90.00
_cell.angle_gamma   90.00
#
_symmetry.space_group_name_H-M   'P 1'
#
loop_
_entity.id
_entity.type
_entity.pdbx_description
1 polymer ?
#
loop_
_entity_poly.entity_id
_entity_poly.type
_entity_poly.pdbx_seq_one_letter_code
_entity_poly.pdbx_strand_id
1 'polypeptide(L)'
;MIFPQIRCNCPKAVSNPFVFYVLCKGDNSGKPSLKPWANSFAVICQNQQYFNFYFWLIYGLFKANKFKIRLRGTAIPFINVDDVRDVIRELAPVVFPDWSKFQELVNTLDKLEKLKTTFAQQIIASERFQNCLLQNYFNVR
;
A
#
# COMPACT_ATOMS: atom_id res chain seq x y z
N MET A 1 21.56 9.23 1.07
CA MET A 1 20.32 8.44 1.14
C MET A 1 20.67 6.98 1.39
N ILE A 2 19.97 6.32 2.30
CA ILE A 2 20.19 4.90 2.63
C ILE A 2 19.02 4.11 2.07
N PHE A 3 19.34 3.07 1.29
CA PHE A 3 18.32 2.18 0.70
C PHE A 3 17.83 1.16 1.73
N PRO A 4 16.54 0.78 1.69
CA PRO A 4 16.00 -0.23 2.57
C PRO A 4 16.51 -1.63 2.20
N GLN A 5 16.58 -2.50 3.17
CA GLN A 5 16.80 -3.92 2.93
C GLN A 5 15.47 -4.57 2.54
N ILE A 6 15.41 -5.26 1.40
CA ILE A 6 14.21 -5.97 0.95
C ILE A 6 14.49 -7.47 1.03
N ARG A 7 13.67 -8.18 1.81
CA ARG A 7 13.75 -9.63 1.98
C ARG A 7 12.56 -10.32 1.35
N CYS A 8 12.82 -11.40 0.63
CA CYS A 8 11.77 -12.27 0.12
C CYS A 8 11.17 -13.10 1.24
N ASN A 9 9.89 -13.44 1.07
CA ASN A 9 9.20 -14.51 1.77
C ASN A 9 9.27 -14.42 3.30
N CYS A 10 8.64 -13.39 3.86
CA CYS A 10 8.49 -13.27 5.31
C CYS A 10 7.05 -13.58 5.71
N PRO A 11 6.68 -14.87 5.89
CA PRO A 11 5.36 -15.23 6.43
C PRO A 11 5.22 -14.82 7.91
N LYS A 12 6.35 -14.56 8.60
CA LYS A 12 6.38 -14.10 9.99
C LYS A 12 6.76 -12.62 10.03
N ALA A 13 6.14 -11.89 10.95
CA ALA A 13 6.50 -10.50 11.20
C ALA A 13 8.00 -10.39 11.51
N VAL A 14 8.67 -9.47 10.84
CA VAL A 14 10.07 -9.15 11.13
C VAL A 14 10.10 -8.34 12.43
N SER A 15 10.94 -8.73 13.39
CA SER A 15 11.13 -8.00 14.63
C SER A 15 11.97 -6.73 14.39
N ASN A 16 11.34 -5.74 13.75
CA ASN A 16 11.92 -4.43 13.49
C ASN A 16 10.78 -3.40 13.51
N PRO A 17 10.89 -2.28 14.25
CA PRO A 17 9.83 -1.27 14.31
C PRO A 17 9.62 -0.51 13.00
N PHE A 18 10.61 -0.53 12.10
CA PHE A 18 10.59 0.22 10.84
C PHE A 18 10.48 -0.72 9.64
N VAL A 19 9.52 -1.65 9.70
CA VAL A 19 9.23 -2.59 8.62
C VAL A 19 7.83 -2.39 8.06
N PHE A 20 7.72 -2.49 6.75
CA PHE A 20 6.45 -2.66 6.05
C PHE A 20 6.61 -3.72 4.96
N TYR A 21 5.51 -4.09 4.32
CA TYR A 21 5.50 -5.19 3.37
C TYR A 21 5.01 -4.71 2.00
N VAL A 22 5.47 -5.35 0.94
CA VAL A 22 5.03 -5.10 -0.43
C VAL A 22 4.46 -6.40 -0.98
N LEU A 23 3.19 -6.38 -1.38
CA LEU A 23 2.54 -7.53 -1.96
C LEU A 23 3.21 -7.90 -3.28
N CYS A 24 3.53 -9.20 -3.46
CA CYS A 24 4.26 -9.64 -4.64
C CYS A 24 3.44 -10.50 -5.60
N LYS A 25 2.19 -10.86 -5.25
CA LYS A 25 1.35 -11.74 -6.05
C LYS A 25 -0.11 -11.27 -6.07
N GLY A 26 -0.77 -11.43 -7.22
CA GLY A 26 -2.16 -11.03 -7.47
C GLY A 26 -2.26 -9.59 -8.00
N ASP A 27 -3.50 -9.11 -8.15
CA ASP A 27 -3.80 -7.80 -8.75
C ASP A 27 -3.26 -6.61 -7.95
N ASN A 28 -2.95 -6.83 -6.69
CA ASN A 28 -2.35 -5.83 -5.80
C ASN A 28 -0.81 -5.93 -5.72
N SER A 29 -0.16 -6.62 -6.66
CA SER A 29 1.31 -6.70 -6.69
C SER A 29 1.95 -5.31 -6.75
N GLY A 30 2.90 -5.04 -5.85
CA GLY A 30 3.52 -3.73 -5.66
C GLY A 30 2.84 -2.85 -4.61
N LYS A 31 1.68 -3.23 -4.07
CA LYS A 31 0.97 -2.45 -3.03
C LYS A 31 1.68 -2.57 -1.68
N PRO A 32 2.00 -1.46 -0.98
CA PRO A 32 2.53 -1.52 0.36
C PRO A 32 1.45 -1.89 1.38
N SER A 33 1.86 -2.57 2.44
CA SER A 33 1.01 -2.99 3.56
C SER A 33 1.76 -2.88 4.89
N LEU A 34 1.07 -2.50 5.95
CA LEU A 34 1.63 -2.50 7.31
C LEU A 34 1.62 -3.89 7.96
N LYS A 35 0.84 -4.81 7.39
CA LYS A 35 0.72 -6.19 7.88
C LYS A 35 1.44 -7.16 6.94
N PRO A 36 2.10 -8.20 7.46
CA PRO A 36 2.68 -9.25 6.64
C PRO A 36 1.59 -10.07 5.94
N TRP A 37 1.86 -10.45 4.68
CA TRP A 37 1.03 -11.34 3.90
C TRP A 37 1.89 -12.51 3.42
N ALA A 38 1.27 -13.67 3.17
CA ALA A 38 1.95 -14.87 2.72
C ALA A 38 2.79 -14.66 1.45
N ASN A 39 2.33 -13.75 0.57
CA ASN A 39 3.01 -13.39 -0.69
C ASN A 39 3.41 -11.91 -0.62
N SER A 40 4.39 -11.59 0.21
CA SER A 40 4.92 -10.24 0.34
C SER A 40 6.42 -10.22 0.56
N PHE A 41 7.05 -9.10 0.22
CA PHE A 41 8.42 -8.77 0.58
C PHE A 41 8.41 -7.91 1.83
N ALA A 42 9.32 -8.16 2.78
CA ALA A 42 9.56 -7.25 3.90
C ALA A 42 10.54 -6.17 3.46
N VAL A 43 10.16 -4.91 3.65
CA VAL A 43 10.99 -3.73 3.41
C VAL A 43 11.39 -3.18 4.76
N ILE A 44 12.67 -3.31 5.11
CA ILE A 44 13.24 -2.96 6.41
C ILE A 44 14.00 -1.65 6.26
N CYS A 45 13.55 -0.62 6.96
CA CYS A 45 14.13 0.70 6.95
C CYS A 45 15.01 0.93 8.19
N GLN A 46 15.91 1.89 8.11
CA GLN A 46 16.86 2.18 9.18
C GLN A 46 16.21 2.96 10.34
N ASN A 47 15.25 3.83 10.01
CA ASN A 47 14.56 4.67 10.99
C ASN A 47 13.17 5.07 10.47
N GLN A 48 12.41 5.78 11.31
CA GLN A 48 11.05 6.22 11.01
C GLN A 48 10.96 7.15 9.78
N GLN A 49 11.96 8.01 9.57
CA GLN A 49 11.97 8.92 8.41
C GLN A 49 12.07 8.14 7.10
N TYR A 50 13.00 7.19 7.00
CA TYR A 50 13.11 6.32 5.83
C TYR A 50 11.93 5.39 5.67
N PHE A 51 11.34 4.89 6.77
CA PHE A 51 10.11 4.12 6.73
C PHE A 51 8.98 4.92 6.06
N ASN A 52 8.72 6.14 6.53
CA ASN A 52 7.69 7.01 5.97
C ASN A 52 7.97 7.32 4.50
N PHE A 53 9.21 7.68 4.17
CA PHE A 53 9.61 7.97 2.79
C PHE A 53 9.34 6.79 1.86
N TYR A 54 9.88 5.61 2.16
CA TYR A 54 9.77 4.45 1.28
C TYR A 54 8.35 3.87 1.22
N PHE A 55 7.62 3.89 2.32
CA PHE A 55 6.23 3.45 2.33
C PHE A 55 5.39 4.27 1.35
N TRP A 56 5.47 5.59 1.44
CA TRP A 56 4.68 6.47 0.59
C TRP A 56 5.22 6.56 -0.84
N LEU A 57 6.51 6.45 -1.04
CA LEU A 57 7.10 6.32 -2.37
C LEU A 57 6.52 5.10 -3.10
N ILE A 58 6.58 3.92 -2.47
CA ILE A 58 6.05 2.68 -3.04
C ILE A 58 4.53 2.77 -3.23
N TYR A 59 3.81 3.36 -2.30
CA TYR A 59 2.38 3.60 -2.44
C TYR A 59 2.07 4.48 -3.65
N GLY A 60 2.78 5.58 -3.82
CA GLY A 60 2.65 6.46 -4.98
C GLY A 60 2.97 5.76 -6.30
N LEU A 61 4.03 4.98 -6.32
CA LEU A 61 4.44 4.17 -7.48
C LEU A 61 3.39 3.11 -7.85
N PHE A 62 2.81 2.46 -6.85
CA PHE A 62 1.70 1.52 -7.04
C PHE A 62 0.48 2.23 -7.65
N LYS A 63 0.06 3.36 -7.08
CA LYS A 63 -1.08 4.15 -7.59
C LYS A 63 -0.84 4.72 -8.98
N ALA A 64 0.39 5.10 -9.29
CA ALA A 64 0.80 5.55 -10.62
C ALA A 64 1.01 4.41 -11.64
N ASN A 65 0.70 3.16 -11.25
CA ASN A 65 0.87 1.96 -12.08
C ASN A 65 2.33 1.71 -12.55
N LYS A 66 3.33 2.23 -11.86
CA LYS A 66 4.74 2.06 -12.22
C LYS A 66 5.23 0.62 -12.09
N PHE A 67 4.57 -0.20 -11.27
CA PHE A 67 4.86 -1.62 -11.15
C PHE A 67 4.19 -2.47 -12.25
N LYS A 68 3.12 -1.99 -12.90
CA LYS A 68 2.36 -2.77 -13.90
C LYS A 68 3.23 -3.25 -15.06
N ILE A 69 4.16 -2.43 -15.54
CA ILE A 69 5.05 -2.78 -16.66
C ILE A 69 6.07 -3.88 -16.30
N ARG A 70 6.26 -4.16 -15.03
CA ARG A 70 7.19 -5.16 -14.49
C ARG A 70 6.47 -6.43 -14.00
N LEU A 71 5.13 -6.47 -14.07
CA LEU A 71 4.37 -7.65 -13.69
C LEU A 71 4.59 -8.78 -14.70
N ARG A 72 4.68 -9.98 -14.18
CA ARG A 72 4.82 -11.24 -14.93
C ARG A 72 3.66 -12.16 -14.59
N GLY A 73 3.48 -13.20 -15.38
CA GLY A 73 2.41 -14.20 -15.19
C GLY A 73 1.12 -13.83 -15.93
N THR A 74 0.55 -14.81 -16.63
CA THR A 74 -0.66 -14.64 -17.43
C THR A 74 -1.94 -14.87 -16.62
N ALA A 75 -1.94 -15.84 -15.71
CA ALA A 75 -3.11 -16.19 -14.90
C ALA A 75 -3.14 -15.40 -13.57
N ILE A 76 -2.01 -15.31 -12.90
CA ILE A 76 -1.87 -14.56 -11.64
C ILE A 76 -0.65 -13.66 -11.79
N PRO A 77 -0.84 -12.32 -11.83
CA PRO A 77 0.28 -11.41 -11.92
C PRO A 77 1.16 -11.49 -10.67
N PHE A 78 2.48 -11.33 -10.86
CA PHE A 78 3.44 -11.25 -9.77
C PHE A 78 4.58 -10.30 -10.12
N ILE A 79 5.26 -9.78 -9.10
CA ILE A 79 6.44 -8.94 -9.23
C ILE A 79 7.61 -9.61 -8.50
N ASN A 80 8.81 -9.52 -9.06
CA ASN A 80 10.02 -10.00 -8.41
C ASN A 80 10.59 -8.96 -7.45
N VAL A 81 11.35 -9.43 -6.45
CA VAL A 81 12.01 -8.55 -5.49
C VAL A 81 13.00 -7.59 -6.15
N ASP A 82 13.68 -8.04 -7.19
CA ASP A 82 14.65 -7.21 -7.92
C ASP A 82 13.97 -6.12 -8.70
N ASP A 83 12.81 -6.38 -9.31
CA ASP A 83 12.01 -5.35 -9.97
C ASP A 83 11.59 -4.24 -8.99
N VAL A 84 11.25 -4.60 -7.75
CA VAL A 84 10.93 -3.60 -6.70
C VAL A 84 12.18 -2.83 -6.29
N ARG A 85 13.32 -3.52 -6.11
CA ARG A 85 14.61 -2.87 -5.79
C ARG A 85 15.04 -1.88 -6.86
N ASP A 86 14.92 -2.26 -8.11
CA ASP A 86 15.33 -1.42 -9.24
C ASP A 86 14.49 -0.16 -9.36
N VAL A 87 13.15 -0.27 -9.23
CA VAL A 87 12.26 0.89 -9.22
C VAL A 87 12.58 1.84 -8.08
N ILE A 88 12.87 1.30 -6.89
CA ILE A 88 13.25 2.13 -5.73
C ILE A 88 14.60 2.80 -5.98
N ARG A 89 15.59 2.09 -6.50
CA ARG A 89 16.92 2.63 -6.79
C ARG A 89 16.90 3.74 -7.85
N GLU A 90 16.04 3.58 -8.84
CA GLU A 90 15.85 4.54 -9.92
C GLU A 90 15.16 5.81 -9.43
N LEU A 91 14.07 5.70 -8.68
CA LEU A 91 13.17 6.82 -8.40
C LEU A 91 13.39 7.46 -7.02
N ALA A 92 13.89 6.74 -6.03
CA ALA A 92 14.12 7.32 -4.72
C ALA A 92 15.13 8.48 -4.74
N PRO A 93 16.27 8.43 -5.49
CA PRO A 93 17.19 9.55 -5.58
C PRO A 93 16.58 10.79 -6.24
N VAL A 94 15.60 10.61 -7.11
CA VAL A 94 14.91 11.72 -7.81
C VAL A 94 13.92 12.42 -6.87
N VAL A 95 13.24 11.65 -6.03
CA VAL A 95 12.18 12.17 -5.14
C VAL A 95 12.76 12.71 -3.82
N PHE A 96 13.82 12.09 -3.31
CA PHE A 96 14.38 12.40 -1.99
C PHE A 96 14.87 13.85 -1.83
N PRO A 97 15.52 14.50 -2.82
CA PRO A 97 15.94 15.90 -2.71
C PRO A 97 14.79 16.88 -2.48
N ASP A 98 13.60 16.62 -3.04
CA ASP A 98 12.38 17.42 -2.88
C ASP A 98 11.49 16.92 -1.73
N TRP A 99 12.11 16.51 -0.62
CA TRP A 99 11.44 15.89 0.53
C TRP A 99 10.25 16.70 1.06
N SER A 100 10.37 18.04 1.14
CA SER A 100 9.29 18.90 1.63
C SER A 100 8.04 18.81 0.75
N LYS A 101 8.19 18.89 -0.57
CA LYS A 101 7.09 18.75 -1.53
C LYS A 101 6.49 17.36 -1.50
N PHE A 102 7.36 16.34 -1.41
CA PHE A 102 6.91 14.95 -1.28
C PHE A 102 6.12 14.75 0.01
N GLN A 103 6.51 15.36 1.11
CA GLN A 103 5.81 15.27 2.39
C GLN A 103 4.42 15.94 2.35
N GLU A 104 4.28 17.07 1.66
CA GLU A 104 2.97 17.70 1.41
C GLU A 104 2.06 16.77 0.58
N LEU A 105 2.60 16.16 -0.46
CA LEU A 105 1.89 15.15 -1.26
C LEU A 105 1.45 13.96 -0.39
N VAL A 106 2.35 13.43 0.44
CA VAL A 106 2.08 12.33 1.38
C VAL A 106 0.93 12.68 2.32
N ASN A 107 0.97 13.86 2.92
CA ASN A 107 -0.09 14.34 3.82
C ASN A 107 -1.45 14.44 3.10
N THR A 108 -1.43 14.87 1.85
CA THR A 108 -2.65 14.93 1.02
C THR A 108 -3.18 13.54 0.70
N LEU A 109 -2.31 12.61 0.34
CA LEU A 109 -2.69 11.21 0.07
C LEU A 109 -3.25 10.52 1.32
N ASP A 110 -2.65 10.74 2.50
CA ASP A 110 -3.16 10.20 3.77
C ASP A 110 -4.57 10.71 4.08
N LYS A 111 -4.80 12.02 3.89
CA LYS A 111 -6.15 12.61 4.05
C LYS A 111 -7.16 12.00 3.09
N LEU A 112 -6.78 11.79 1.83
CA LEU A 112 -7.66 11.18 0.83
C LEU A 112 -7.98 9.71 1.16
N GLU A 113 -7.03 8.94 1.66
CA GLU A 113 -7.29 7.56 2.08
C GLU A 113 -8.21 7.49 3.31
N LYS A 114 -8.05 8.41 4.27
CA LYS A 114 -8.98 8.53 5.41
C LYS A 114 -10.39 8.90 4.96
N LEU A 115 -10.54 9.84 4.02
CA LEU A 115 -11.83 10.20 3.44
C LEU A 115 -12.49 9.02 2.72
N LYS A 116 -11.75 8.25 1.93
CA LYS A 116 -12.27 7.03 1.29
C LYS A 116 -12.80 6.03 2.30
N THR A 117 -12.07 5.82 3.40
CA THR A 117 -12.51 4.91 4.47
C THR A 117 -13.82 5.41 5.09
N THR A 118 -13.93 6.71 5.34
CA THR A 118 -15.16 7.33 5.89
C THR A 118 -16.33 7.15 4.93
N PHE A 119 -16.15 7.44 3.63
CA PHE A 119 -17.19 7.25 2.63
C PHE A 119 -17.63 5.80 2.49
N ALA A 120 -16.71 4.85 2.52
CA ALA A 120 -17.05 3.43 2.50
C ALA A 120 -17.91 3.03 3.71
N GLN A 121 -17.59 3.54 4.90
CA GLN A 121 -18.39 3.31 6.11
C GLN A 121 -19.79 3.95 5.99
N GLN A 122 -19.90 5.15 5.42
CA GLN A 122 -21.18 5.82 5.19
C GLN A 122 -22.07 5.07 4.20
N ILE A 123 -21.48 4.51 3.13
CA ILE A 123 -22.22 3.68 2.17
C ILE A 123 -22.80 2.46 2.88
N ILE A 124 -21.98 1.72 3.64
CA ILE A 124 -22.42 0.54 4.39
C ILE A 124 -23.52 0.90 5.39
N ALA A 125 -23.40 2.02 6.10
CA ALA A 125 -24.42 2.48 7.05
C ALA A 125 -25.74 2.83 6.34
N SER A 126 -25.67 3.47 5.19
CA SER A 126 -26.84 3.81 4.38
C SER A 126 -27.57 2.54 3.88
N GLU A 127 -26.84 1.58 3.37
CA GLU A 127 -27.39 0.29 2.93
C GLU A 127 -28.07 -0.47 4.09
N ARG A 128 -27.45 -0.50 5.27
CA ARG A 128 -28.06 -1.09 6.46
C ARG A 128 -29.35 -0.41 6.87
N PHE A 129 -29.38 0.93 6.80
CA PHE A 129 -30.56 1.71 7.12
C PHE A 129 -31.71 1.45 6.12
N GLN A 130 -31.41 1.41 4.81
CA GLN A 130 -32.36 1.06 3.78
C GLN A 130 -32.99 -0.33 4.03
N ASN A 131 -32.14 -1.33 4.32
CA ASN A 131 -32.60 -2.69 4.63
C ASN A 131 -33.48 -2.73 5.88
N CYS A 132 -33.13 -1.97 6.91
CA CYS A 132 -33.96 -1.86 8.12
C CYS A 132 -35.34 -1.27 7.83
N LEU A 133 -35.40 -0.21 7.05
CA LEU A 133 -36.68 0.41 6.64
C LEU A 133 -37.56 -0.58 5.86
N LEU A 134 -36.98 -1.31 4.93
CA LEU A 134 -37.71 -2.30 4.12
C LEU A 134 -38.21 -3.47 5.00
N GLN A 135 -37.38 -4.00 5.88
CA GLN A 135 -37.78 -5.06 6.80
C GLN A 135 -38.91 -4.61 7.70
N ASN A 136 -38.81 -3.41 8.30
CA ASN A 136 -39.87 -2.87 9.13
C ASN A 136 -41.18 -2.72 8.35
N TYR A 137 -41.14 -2.25 7.12
CA TYR A 137 -42.34 -2.11 6.28
C TYR A 137 -43.00 -3.46 5.97
N PHE A 138 -42.24 -4.48 5.64
CA PHE A 138 -42.77 -5.80 5.31
C PHE A 138 -43.18 -6.62 6.52
N ASN A 139 -42.55 -6.40 7.70
CA ASN A 139 -42.91 -7.13 8.95
C ASN A 139 -44.17 -6.55 9.65
N VAL A 140 -44.60 -5.35 9.32
CA VAL A 140 -45.83 -4.71 9.86
C VAL A 140 -47.07 -5.12 9.09
N ARG A 141 -46.94 -5.88 8.00
CA ARG A 141 -48.03 -6.46 7.20
C ARG A 141 -48.12 -7.96 7.41
#